data_a33df4e07139c41e81dbb5c3332a83dd
#
_entry.id   a33df4e07139c41e81dbb5c3332a83dd
#
_cell.length_a   1.000
_cell.length_b   1.000
_cell.length_c   1.000
_cell.angle_alpha   90.00
_cell.angle_beta   90.00
_cell.angle_gamma   90.00
#
_symmetry.space_group_name_H-M   'P 1'
#
loop_
_entity.id
_entity.type
_entity.pdbx_description
1 polymer ?
#
loop_
_entity_poly.entity_id
_entity_poly.type
_entity_poly.pdbx_seq_one_letter_code
_entity_poly.pdbx_strand_id
1 'polypeptide(L)'
;MSKYKLVCFDVDGTLVDNVEYSWQIFHDYFHVDQIRRELARESFFSGRITYLEWAGHDIALWMKAGATKAQFVHAMELAKLKPMTGALECIEELKRRNLRLAIVSGTLDVILDKVYPDYEKLFSYVFLSRLIFDNEGRLSGAIPTRFDMDMKADALRHIAEKENILLEECVFIGDHNNDVKIATIAGLGIAFNCKSDNLRSIADVVIKKKDLREILRYLI
;
A
#
# COMPACT_ATOMS: atom_id res chain seq x y z
N MET A 1 -4.67 -28.76 -3.91
CA MET A 1 -4.19 -27.68 -3.01
C MET A 1 -3.60 -26.60 -3.89
N SER A 2 -3.75 -25.33 -3.53
CA SER A 2 -3.12 -24.22 -4.28
C SER A 2 -1.59 -24.37 -4.27
N LYS A 3 -0.94 -24.01 -5.39
CA LYS A 3 0.52 -23.86 -5.48
C LYS A 3 1.00 -22.77 -4.53
N TYR A 4 0.18 -21.72 -4.33
CA TYR A 4 0.56 -20.52 -3.60
C TYR A 4 0.28 -20.67 -2.09
N LYS A 5 1.12 -20.02 -1.29
CA LYS A 5 1.07 -20.03 0.19
C LYS A 5 0.94 -18.64 0.79
N LEU A 6 1.41 -17.60 0.09
CA LEU A 6 1.41 -16.21 0.52
C LEU A 6 0.81 -15.32 -0.57
N VAL A 7 -0.11 -14.44 -0.19
CA VAL A 7 -0.68 -13.42 -1.06
C VAL A 7 -0.42 -12.04 -0.45
N CYS A 8 0.35 -11.23 -1.16
CA CYS A 8 0.70 -9.87 -0.77
C CYS A 8 -0.08 -8.86 -1.60
N PHE A 9 -0.61 -7.85 -0.95
CA PHE A 9 -1.38 -6.79 -1.56
C PHE A 9 -0.71 -5.43 -1.38
N ASP A 10 -0.76 -4.59 -2.41
CA ASP A 10 -0.72 -3.15 -2.25
C ASP A 10 -2.05 -2.63 -1.68
N VAL A 11 -2.11 -1.35 -1.29
CA VAL A 11 -3.30 -0.74 -0.67
C VAL A 11 -4.00 0.23 -1.62
N ASP A 12 -3.32 1.31 -1.98
CA ASP A 12 -3.91 2.38 -2.80
C ASP A 12 -4.26 1.84 -4.20
N GLY A 13 -5.52 1.98 -4.64
CA GLY A 13 -5.96 1.44 -5.94
C GLY A 13 -6.13 -0.07 -6.00
N THR A 14 -5.67 -0.83 -5.00
CA THR A 14 -5.74 -2.30 -4.92
C THR A 14 -6.73 -2.77 -3.85
N LEU A 15 -6.45 -2.59 -2.57
CA LEU A 15 -7.38 -2.89 -1.48
C LEU A 15 -8.36 -1.75 -1.22
N VAL A 16 -7.92 -0.50 -1.40
CA VAL A 16 -8.72 0.71 -1.19
C VAL A 16 -9.06 1.34 -2.53
N ASP A 17 -10.33 1.66 -2.70
CA ASP A 17 -10.88 2.31 -3.88
C ASP A 17 -10.97 3.84 -3.70
N ASN A 18 -11.11 4.55 -4.82
CA ASN A 18 -11.16 6.01 -4.94
C ASN A 18 -9.85 6.70 -4.54
N VAL A 19 -8.74 6.00 -4.65
CA VAL A 19 -7.40 6.53 -4.41
C VAL A 19 -6.43 5.96 -5.44
N GLU A 20 -5.49 6.77 -5.86
CA GLU A 20 -4.34 6.38 -6.66
C GLU A 20 -3.04 6.55 -5.88
N TYR A 21 -2.99 7.61 -5.06
CA TYR A 21 -1.88 7.93 -4.19
C TYR A 21 -2.38 8.69 -2.96
N SER A 22 -2.48 8.02 -1.84
CA SER A 22 -3.10 8.55 -0.62
C SER A 22 -2.41 9.78 -0.04
N TRP A 23 -1.09 9.87 -0.14
CA TRP A 23 -0.34 11.03 0.32
C TRP A 23 -0.78 12.32 -0.37
N GLN A 24 -1.18 12.25 -1.66
CA GLN A 24 -1.69 13.40 -2.40
C GLN A 24 -2.97 13.95 -1.78
N ILE A 25 -3.88 13.08 -1.34
CA ILE A 25 -5.13 13.48 -0.67
C ILE A 25 -4.82 14.38 0.53
N PHE A 26 -3.84 14.01 1.33
CA PHE A 26 -3.46 14.78 2.52
C PHE A 26 -2.67 16.04 2.17
N HIS A 27 -1.81 16.00 1.17
CA HIS A 27 -1.13 17.20 0.68
C HIS A 27 -2.11 18.26 0.20
N ASP A 28 -3.12 17.85 -0.57
CA ASP A 28 -4.15 18.75 -1.08
C ASP A 28 -5.03 19.31 0.04
N TYR A 29 -5.44 18.42 0.97
CA TYR A 29 -6.28 18.79 2.10
C TYR A 29 -5.60 19.80 3.04
N PHE A 30 -4.33 19.60 3.37
CA PHE A 30 -3.57 20.48 4.25
C PHE A 30 -2.94 21.69 3.53
N HIS A 31 -3.14 21.81 2.22
CA HIS A 31 -2.58 22.89 1.41
C HIS A 31 -1.08 23.10 1.64
N VAL A 32 -0.32 21.99 1.64
CA VAL A 32 1.11 22.03 1.92
C VAL A 32 1.88 22.82 0.86
N ASP A 33 3.07 23.32 1.25
CA ASP A 33 3.99 24.05 0.37
C ASP A 33 4.44 23.14 -0.79
N GLN A 34 3.84 23.34 -1.96
CA GLN A 34 4.08 22.54 -3.16
C GLN A 34 5.53 22.66 -3.66
N ILE A 35 6.17 23.82 -3.47
CA ILE A 35 7.57 24.02 -3.89
C ILE A 35 8.49 23.14 -3.06
N ARG A 36 8.32 23.13 -1.73
CA ARG A 36 9.10 22.29 -0.82
C ARG A 36 8.88 20.81 -1.09
N ARG A 37 7.64 20.43 -1.35
CA ARG A 37 7.29 19.06 -1.68
C ARG A 37 7.99 18.60 -2.96
N GLU A 38 7.92 19.38 -4.03
CA GLU A 38 8.54 19.04 -5.31
C GLU A 38 10.08 18.97 -5.20
N LEU A 39 10.71 19.88 -4.46
CA LEU A 39 12.15 19.83 -4.20
C LEU A 39 12.57 18.55 -3.46
N ALA A 40 11.78 18.07 -2.49
CA ALA A 40 12.03 16.82 -1.80
C ALA A 40 11.85 15.61 -2.73
N ARG A 41 10.78 15.61 -3.54
CA ARG A 41 10.52 14.59 -4.55
C ARG A 41 11.67 14.49 -5.58
N GLU A 42 12.10 15.61 -6.15
CA GLU A 42 13.25 15.67 -7.08
C GLU A 42 14.54 15.17 -6.40
N SER A 43 14.73 15.52 -5.13
CA SER A 43 15.90 15.08 -4.37
C SER A 43 15.91 13.56 -4.17
N PHE A 44 14.75 12.95 -3.94
CA PHE A 44 14.61 11.49 -3.88
C PHE A 44 14.89 10.84 -5.24
N PHE A 45 14.22 11.28 -6.32
CA PHE A 45 14.41 10.66 -7.64
C PHE A 45 15.80 10.88 -8.24
N SER A 46 16.53 11.91 -7.79
CA SER A 46 17.96 12.09 -8.14
C SER A 46 18.93 11.35 -7.23
N GLY A 47 18.44 10.58 -6.24
CA GLY A 47 19.26 9.81 -5.30
C GLY A 47 19.98 10.64 -4.24
N ARG A 48 19.61 11.92 -4.05
CA ARG A 48 20.22 12.80 -3.02
C ARG A 48 19.70 12.52 -1.61
N ILE A 49 18.47 12.01 -1.50
CA ILE A 49 17.87 11.60 -0.23
C ILE A 49 17.25 10.22 -0.37
N THR A 50 17.10 9.52 0.74
CA THR A 50 16.41 8.23 0.83
C THR A 50 14.89 8.41 0.80
N TYR A 51 14.15 7.31 0.56
CA TYR A 51 12.70 7.30 0.67
C TYR A 51 12.22 7.71 2.08
N LEU A 52 12.90 7.26 3.13
CA LEU A 52 12.53 7.61 4.52
C LEU A 52 12.71 9.12 4.80
N GLU A 53 13.74 9.74 4.25
CA GLU A 53 13.94 11.19 4.35
C GLU A 53 12.86 11.94 3.58
N TRP A 54 12.49 11.49 2.37
CA TRP A 54 11.38 12.09 1.63
C TRP A 54 10.05 11.97 2.38
N ALA A 55 9.70 10.77 2.84
CA ALA A 55 8.49 10.55 3.65
C ALA A 55 8.48 11.43 4.92
N GLY A 56 9.61 11.49 5.63
CA GLY A 56 9.77 12.36 6.80
C GLY A 56 9.57 13.84 6.48
N HIS A 57 10.04 14.29 5.31
CA HIS A 57 9.85 15.66 4.84
C HIS A 57 8.38 15.98 4.61
N ASP A 58 7.64 15.09 3.93
CA ASP A 58 6.23 15.26 3.65
C ASP A 58 5.39 15.27 4.94
N ILE A 59 5.71 14.40 5.90
CA ILE A 59 5.08 14.38 7.22
C ILE A 59 5.35 15.67 7.99
N ALA A 60 6.57 16.21 7.92
CA ALA A 60 6.89 17.49 8.55
C ALA A 60 6.07 18.67 7.97
N LEU A 61 5.70 18.63 6.68
CA LEU A 61 4.79 19.60 6.09
C LEU A 61 3.40 19.53 6.71
N TRP A 62 2.86 18.32 6.95
CA TRP A 62 1.57 18.15 7.63
C TRP A 62 1.63 18.60 9.10
N MET A 63 2.71 18.26 9.82
CA MET A 63 2.91 18.72 11.20
C MET A 63 2.95 20.26 11.26
N LYS A 64 3.66 20.90 10.32
CA LYS A 64 3.71 22.36 10.22
C LYS A 64 2.33 22.98 9.93
N ALA A 65 1.49 22.28 9.18
CA ALA A 65 0.10 22.71 8.91
C ALA A 65 -0.83 22.49 10.11
N GLY A 66 -0.35 21.91 11.23
CA GLY A 66 -1.14 21.63 12.41
C GLY A 66 -2.12 20.47 12.22
N ALA A 67 -1.76 19.48 11.40
CA ALA A 67 -2.61 18.35 11.05
C ALA A 67 -3.07 17.57 12.29
N THR A 68 -4.35 17.20 12.31
CA THR A 68 -4.96 16.40 13.37
C THR A 68 -5.56 15.10 12.83
N LYS A 69 -5.70 14.09 13.69
CA LYS A 69 -6.34 12.80 13.35
C LYS A 69 -7.74 13.00 12.74
N ALA A 70 -8.53 13.90 13.31
CA ALA A 70 -9.86 14.22 12.79
C ALA A 70 -9.83 14.79 11.37
N GLN A 71 -8.82 15.61 11.06
CA GLN A 71 -8.65 16.18 9.71
C GLN A 71 -8.20 15.10 8.70
N PHE A 72 -7.34 14.14 9.08
CA PHE A 72 -7.03 12.99 8.23
C PHE A 72 -8.30 12.19 7.91
N VAL A 73 -9.14 11.91 8.92
CA VAL A 73 -10.42 11.20 8.71
C VAL A 73 -11.33 11.99 7.77
N HIS A 74 -11.45 13.31 7.97
CA HIS A 74 -12.28 14.15 7.11
C HIS A 74 -11.78 14.21 5.67
N ALA A 75 -10.46 14.28 5.45
CA ALA A 75 -9.87 14.23 4.11
C ALA A 75 -10.22 12.94 3.37
N MET A 76 -10.16 11.80 4.08
CA MET A 76 -10.55 10.50 3.52
C MET A 76 -12.04 10.41 3.19
N GLU A 77 -12.91 11.05 4.00
CA GLU A 77 -14.35 11.14 3.74
C GLU A 77 -14.66 11.98 2.49
N LEU A 78 -13.98 13.12 2.32
CA LEU A 78 -14.11 13.95 1.13
C LEU A 78 -13.65 13.20 -0.13
N ALA A 79 -12.57 12.42 -0.02
CA ALA A 79 -12.08 11.56 -1.09
C ALA A 79 -12.96 10.31 -1.32
N LYS A 80 -13.93 10.06 -0.44
CA LYS A 80 -14.84 8.89 -0.50
C LYS A 80 -14.10 7.56 -0.54
N LEU A 81 -13.02 7.44 0.26
CA LEU A 81 -12.27 6.19 0.35
C LEU A 81 -13.17 5.07 0.86
N LYS A 82 -13.06 3.92 0.25
CA LYS A 82 -13.86 2.74 0.57
C LYS A 82 -13.09 1.45 0.24
N PRO A 83 -13.52 0.29 0.76
CA PRO A 83 -12.97 -0.99 0.32
C PRO A 83 -13.12 -1.17 -1.18
N MET A 84 -12.11 -1.77 -1.82
CA MET A 84 -12.22 -2.21 -3.20
C MET A 84 -13.38 -3.21 -3.33
N THR A 85 -14.13 -3.11 -4.42
CA THR A 85 -15.23 -4.04 -4.68
C THR A 85 -14.75 -5.48 -4.58
N GLY A 86 -15.44 -6.29 -3.78
CA GLY A 86 -15.14 -7.71 -3.59
C GLY A 86 -13.91 -8.01 -2.72
N ALA A 87 -13.29 -6.99 -2.09
CA ALA A 87 -12.06 -7.20 -1.32
C ALA A 87 -12.28 -8.04 -0.07
N LEU A 88 -13.33 -7.79 0.71
CA LEU A 88 -13.59 -8.56 1.93
C LEU A 88 -13.89 -10.02 1.60
N GLU A 89 -14.75 -10.28 0.61
CA GLU A 89 -15.08 -11.62 0.17
C GLU A 89 -13.84 -12.37 -0.39
N CYS A 90 -12.99 -11.65 -1.09
CA CYS A 90 -11.73 -12.19 -1.59
C CYS A 90 -10.78 -12.57 -0.44
N ILE A 91 -10.58 -11.68 0.53
CA ILE A 91 -9.76 -11.91 1.74
C ILE A 91 -10.29 -13.13 2.52
N GLU A 92 -11.59 -13.20 2.77
CA GLU A 92 -12.22 -14.33 3.47
C GLU A 92 -12.00 -15.66 2.74
N GLU A 93 -12.17 -15.68 1.41
CA GLU A 93 -11.95 -16.88 0.62
C GLU A 93 -10.49 -17.35 0.65
N LEU A 94 -9.53 -16.42 0.55
CA LEU A 94 -8.11 -16.72 0.63
C LEU A 94 -7.74 -17.28 2.01
N LYS A 95 -8.29 -16.71 3.11
CA LYS A 95 -8.10 -17.21 4.48
C LYS A 95 -8.71 -18.61 4.66
N ARG A 96 -9.93 -18.84 4.11
CA ARG A 96 -10.58 -20.15 4.16
C ARG A 96 -9.75 -21.24 3.48
N ARG A 97 -8.90 -20.85 2.53
CA ARG A 97 -7.93 -21.75 1.86
C ARG A 97 -6.59 -21.84 2.57
N ASN A 98 -6.48 -21.29 3.78
CA ASN A 98 -5.26 -21.25 4.58
C ASN A 98 -4.08 -20.54 3.90
N LEU A 99 -4.34 -19.58 3.02
CA LEU A 99 -3.31 -18.71 2.48
C LEU A 99 -2.93 -17.64 3.51
N ARG A 100 -1.63 -17.38 3.67
CA ARG A 100 -1.15 -16.23 4.42
C ARG A 100 -1.40 -14.96 3.62
N LEU A 101 -1.83 -13.90 4.30
CA LEU A 101 -2.08 -12.62 3.67
C LEU A 101 -1.15 -11.57 4.23
N ALA A 102 -0.63 -10.71 3.37
CA ALA A 102 0.24 -9.61 3.74
C ALA A 102 -0.15 -8.32 3.03
N ILE A 103 0.13 -7.20 3.68
CA ILE A 103 0.09 -5.86 3.08
C ILE A 103 1.52 -5.35 2.97
N VAL A 104 1.89 -4.86 1.77
CA VAL A 104 3.17 -4.21 1.49
C VAL A 104 2.89 -2.92 0.72
N SER A 105 2.84 -1.79 1.44
CA SER A 105 2.48 -0.51 0.87
C SER A 105 3.14 0.66 1.59
N GLY A 106 3.46 1.71 0.86
CA GLY A 106 3.92 2.99 1.43
C GLY A 106 2.79 3.83 2.03
N THR A 107 1.54 3.39 1.94
CA THR A 107 0.38 4.12 2.47
C THR A 107 0.44 4.30 3.99
N LEU A 108 -0.49 5.09 4.52
CA LEU A 108 -0.57 5.43 5.94
C LEU A 108 -1.58 4.52 6.66
N ASP A 109 -1.26 4.13 7.90
CA ASP A 109 -2.11 3.29 8.76
C ASP A 109 -3.52 3.85 8.96
N VAL A 110 -3.67 5.17 9.08
CA VAL A 110 -4.98 5.84 9.23
C VAL A 110 -5.95 5.52 8.08
N ILE A 111 -5.46 5.15 6.90
CA ILE A 111 -6.29 4.72 5.77
C ILE A 111 -6.93 3.37 6.07
N LEU A 112 -6.13 2.40 6.52
CA LEU A 112 -6.64 1.08 6.88
C LEU A 112 -7.49 1.14 8.14
N ASP A 113 -7.11 1.94 9.15
CA ASP A 113 -7.94 2.19 10.35
C ASP A 113 -9.36 2.63 9.98
N LYS A 114 -9.51 3.45 8.93
CA LYS A 114 -10.81 3.95 8.45
C LYS A 114 -11.53 2.93 7.57
N VAL A 115 -10.82 2.29 6.63
CA VAL A 115 -11.43 1.47 5.56
C VAL A 115 -11.59 0.01 5.99
N TYR A 116 -10.65 -0.50 6.78
CA TYR A 116 -10.59 -1.88 7.28
C TYR A 116 -10.23 -1.90 8.77
N PRO A 117 -11.10 -1.50 9.70
CA PRO A 117 -10.75 -1.32 11.12
C PRO A 117 -10.11 -2.56 11.79
N ASP A 118 -10.35 -3.76 11.25
CA ASP A 118 -9.79 -5.02 11.74
C ASP A 118 -8.66 -5.58 10.88
N TYR A 119 -7.99 -4.76 10.06
CA TYR A 119 -6.97 -5.23 9.10
C TYR A 119 -5.85 -6.05 9.77
N GLU A 120 -5.46 -5.74 11.00
CA GLU A 120 -4.44 -6.49 11.74
C GLU A 120 -4.87 -7.94 12.05
N LYS A 121 -6.18 -8.22 12.09
CA LYS A 121 -6.73 -9.58 12.23
C LYS A 121 -6.86 -10.31 10.89
N LEU A 122 -6.90 -9.55 9.80
CA LEU A 122 -7.05 -10.07 8.44
C LEU A 122 -5.71 -10.48 7.83
N PHE A 123 -4.64 -9.74 8.13
CA PHE A 123 -3.33 -9.90 7.53
C PHE A 123 -2.28 -10.33 8.54
N SER A 124 -1.47 -11.34 8.19
CA SER A 124 -0.39 -11.85 9.04
C SER A 124 0.83 -10.92 9.09
N TYR A 125 1.01 -10.12 8.04
CA TYR A 125 2.07 -9.13 7.90
C TYR A 125 1.50 -7.83 7.35
N VAL A 126 1.89 -6.72 7.96
CA VAL A 126 1.43 -5.38 7.57
C VAL A 126 2.62 -4.42 7.60
N PHE A 127 3.04 -3.98 6.42
CA PHE A 127 4.09 -2.99 6.24
C PHE A 127 3.46 -1.71 5.68
N LEU A 128 3.35 -0.70 6.55
CA LEU A 128 2.75 0.61 6.31
C LEU A 128 3.55 1.70 7.00
N SER A 129 3.38 2.94 6.58
CA SER A 129 3.80 4.10 7.36
C SER A 129 2.78 4.38 8.47
N ARG A 130 3.27 4.62 9.70
CA ARG A 130 2.41 4.87 10.86
C ARG A 130 2.50 6.32 11.30
N LEU A 131 1.36 6.96 11.52
CA LEU A 131 1.27 8.29 12.09
C LEU A 131 1.13 8.23 13.61
N ILE A 132 1.79 9.14 14.31
CA ILE A 132 1.74 9.26 15.77
C ILE A 132 1.01 10.55 16.12
N PHE A 133 -0.04 10.42 16.93
CA PHE A 133 -0.83 11.55 17.39
C PHE A 133 -0.66 11.73 18.91
N ASP A 134 -0.63 12.98 19.37
CA ASP A 134 -0.65 13.30 20.78
C ASP A 134 -2.05 13.09 21.41
N ASN A 135 -2.14 13.32 22.74
CA ASN A 135 -3.40 13.14 23.47
C ASN A 135 -4.53 14.11 23.02
N GLU A 136 -4.20 15.16 22.31
CA GLU A 136 -5.13 16.14 21.74
C GLU A 136 -5.46 15.81 20.28
N GLY A 137 -4.91 14.70 19.77
CA GLY A 137 -5.10 14.24 18.40
C GLY A 137 -4.31 15.02 17.36
N ARG A 138 -3.29 15.82 17.74
CA ARG A 138 -2.40 16.50 16.80
C ARG A 138 -1.31 15.55 16.34
N LEU A 139 -0.96 15.63 15.04
CA LEU A 139 0.16 14.87 14.50
C LEU A 139 1.46 15.29 15.18
N SER A 140 2.09 14.38 15.91
CA SER A 140 3.31 14.60 16.68
C SER A 140 4.53 13.87 16.14
N GLY A 141 4.34 12.95 15.19
CA GLY A 141 5.42 12.20 14.56
C GLY A 141 4.91 11.12 13.63
N ALA A 142 5.82 10.31 13.12
CA ALA A 142 5.50 9.14 12.33
C ALA A 142 6.65 8.12 12.32
N ILE A 143 6.34 6.89 11.93
CA ILE A 143 7.28 5.82 11.61
C ILE A 143 7.03 5.43 10.16
N PRO A 144 7.73 6.04 9.18
CA PRO A 144 7.60 5.66 7.78
C PRO A 144 8.08 4.22 7.57
N THR A 145 7.36 3.47 6.74
CA THR A 145 7.85 2.17 6.29
C THR A 145 9.02 2.36 5.33
N ARG A 146 10.01 1.50 5.41
CA ARG A 146 11.06 1.42 4.38
C ARG A 146 10.63 0.62 3.15
N PHE A 147 9.55 -0.15 3.28
CA PHE A 147 9.07 -1.08 2.25
C PHE A 147 8.08 -0.42 1.29
N ASP A 148 8.54 0.64 0.64
CA ASP A 148 7.85 1.25 -0.49
C ASP A 148 8.81 1.45 -1.65
N MET A 149 8.33 1.98 -2.75
CA MET A 149 9.06 2.14 -3.98
C MET A 149 9.81 0.84 -4.33
N ASP A 150 11.08 0.92 -4.62
CA ASP A 150 11.92 -0.23 -5.00
C ASP A 150 12.11 -1.27 -3.88
N MET A 151 11.87 -0.89 -2.63
CA MET A 151 12.07 -1.76 -1.45
C MET A 151 10.86 -2.67 -1.15
N LYS A 152 9.74 -2.54 -1.87
CA LYS A 152 8.59 -3.48 -1.73
C LYS A 152 9.03 -4.94 -1.97
N ALA A 153 9.93 -5.18 -2.91
CA ALA A 153 10.48 -6.50 -3.19
C ALA A 153 11.21 -7.12 -1.97
N ASP A 154 11.88 -6.31 -1.16
CA ASP A 154 12.58 -6.79 0.03
C ASP A 154 11.61 -7.18 1.15
N ALA A 155 10.44 -6.54 1.22
CA ALA A 155 9.37 -6.98 2.13
C ALA A 155 8.90 -8.40 1.79
N LEU A 156 8.70 -8.70 0.50
CA LEU A 156 8.30 -10.04 0.07
C LEU A 156 9.38 -11.08 0.40
N ARG A 157 10.66 -10.78 0.12
CA ARG A 157 11.78 -11.66 0.50
C ARG A 157 11.82 -11.91 1.99
N HIS A 158 11.67 -10.85 2.80
CA HIS A 158 11.67 -10.96 4.25
C HIS A 158 10.55 -11.86 4.78
N ILE A 159 9.32 -11.72 4.25
CA ILE A 159 8.20 -12.58 4.65
C ILE A 159 8.45 -14.02 4.21
N ALA A 160 8.86 -14.22 2.97
CA ALA A 160 9.11 -15.55 2.40
C ALA A 160 10.18 -16.31 3.17
N GLU A 161 11.29 -15.66 3.51
CA GLU A 161 12.36 -16.22 4.35
C GLU A 161 11.84 -16.60 5.75
N LYS A 162 11.15 -15.68 6.42
CA LYS A 162 10.62 -15.89 7.78
C LYS A 162 9.62 -17.05 7.85
N GLU A 163 8.83 -17.22 6.80
CA GLU A 163 7.80 -18.26 6.72
C GLU A 163 8.28 -19.56 6.06
N ASN A 164 9.55 -19.57 5.60
CA ASN A 164 10.12 -20.68 4.83
C ASN A 164 9.25 -21.04 3.60
N ILE A 165 8.87 -20.00 2.86
CA ILE A 165 8.08 -20.06 1.62
C ILE A 165 8.98 -19.64 0.46
N LEU A 166 8.90 -20.36 -0.66
CA LEU A 166 9.61 -19.98 -1.87
C LEU A 166 8.94 -18.78 -2.55
N LEU A 167 9.70 -17.91 -3.22
CA LEU A 167 9.14 -16.78 -3.96
C LEU A 167 8.15 -17.23 -5.04
N GLU A 168 8.37 -18.40 -5.64
CA GLU A 168 7.48 -19.05 -6.60
C GLU A 168 6.12 -19.48 -6.01
N GLU A 169 6.02 -19.53 -4.67
CA GLU A 169 4.78 -19.80 -3.93
C GLU A 169 4.11 -18.52 -3.41
N CYS A 170 4.66 -17.35 -3.78
CA CYS A 170 4.14 -16.04 -3.41
C CYS A 170 3.37 -15.41 -4.56
N VAL A 171 2.31 -14.68 -4.22
CA VAL A 171 1.55 -13.86 -5.15
C VAL A 171 1.66 -12.41 -4.71
N PHE A 172 1.78 -11.50 -5.67
CA PHE A 172 1.66 -10.07 -5.43
C PHE A 172 0.58 -9.45 -6.31
N ILE A 173 -0.24 -8.59 -5.70
CA ILE A 173 -1.30 -7.84 -6.37
C ILE A 173 -1.06 -6.35 -6.16
N GLY A 174 -0.96 -5.58 -7.24
CA GLY A 174 -0.77 -4.14 -7.19
C GLY A 174 -1.25 -3.44 -8.45
N ASP A 175 -1.17 -2.10 -8.48
CA ASP A 175 -1.76 -1.31 -9.55
C ASP A 175 -0.81 -0.26 -10.17
N HIS A 176 0.34 0.02 -9.55
CA HIS A 176 1.17 1.14 -9.94
C HIS A 176 2.65 0.78 -10.21
N ASN A 177 3.45 1.77 -10.62
CA ASN A 177 4.85 1.58 -11.04
C ASN A 177 5.78 1.10 -9.92
N ASN A 178 5.53 1.48 -8.66
CA ASN A 178 6.29 1.04 -7.49
C ASN A 178 6.09 -0.46 -7.17
N ASP A 179 5.14 -1.12 -7.85
CA ASP A 179 4.85 -2.55 -7.71
C ASP A 179 5.65 -3.44 -8.68
N VAL A 180 6.35 -2.84 -9.66
CA VAL A 180 7.05 -3.59 -10.71
C VAL A 180 8.05 -4.59 -10.12
N LYS A 181 8.92 -4.13 -9.20
CA LYS A 181 9.99 -5.00 -8.66
C LYS A 181 9.45 -6.16 -7.83
N ILE A 182 8.44 -5.92 -6.98
CA ILE A 182 7.84 -6.97 -6.16
C ILE A 182 7.04 -7.96 -7.01
N ALA A 183 6.28 -7.48 -8.00
CA ALA A 183 5.56 -8.33 -8.94
C ALA A 183 6.50 -9.22 -9.76
N THR A 184 7.67 -8.70 -10.16
CA THR A 184 8.67 -9.45 -10.93
C THR A 184 9.27 -10.62 -10.16
N ILE A 185 9.43 -10.51 -8.85
CA ILE A 185 10.04 -11.58 -8.03
C ILE A 185 9.03 -12.56 -7.44
N ALA A 186 7.74 -12.22 -7.45
CA ALA A 186 6.68 -13.11 -7.01
C ALA A 186 6.48 -14.27 -8.01
N GLY A 187 6.04 -15.43 -7.55
CA GLY A 187 5.67 -16.55 -8.41
C GLY A 187 4.42 -16.29 -9.25
N LEU A 188 3.65 -15.25 -8.90
CA LEU A 188 2.56 -14.70 -9.70
C LEU A 188 2.41 -13.21 -9.39
N GLY A 189 2.73 -12.38 -10.36
CA GLY A 189 2.50 -10.93 -10.34
C GLY A 189 1.17 -10.58 -11.03
N ILE A 190 0.23 -9.96 -10.31
CA ILE A 190 -1.07 -9.53 -10.83
C ILE A 190 -1.14 -8.01 -10.89
N ALA A 191 -1.26 -7.46 -12.08
CA ALA A 191 -1.58 -6.06 -12.32
C ALA A 191 -3.11 -5.87 -12.25
N PHE A 192 -3.61 -5.37 -11.11
CA PHE A 192 -5.03 -5.20 -10.85
C PHE A 192 -5.44 -3.74 -11.06
N ASN A 193 -6.48 -3.48 -11.87
CA ASN A 193 -6.95 -2.10 -12.15
C ASN A 193 -5.80 -1.13 -12.49
N CYS A 194 -4.75 -1.65 -13.08
CA CYS A 194 -3.43 -1.07 -13.15
C CYS A 194 -3.37 0.18 -14.04
N LYS A 195 -2.63 1.20 -13.58
CA LYS A 195 -2.40 2.48 -14.27
C LYS A 195 -0.99 2.62 -14.85
N SER A 196 -0.10 1.66 -14.52
CA SER A 196 1.28 1.64 -14.99
C SER A 196 1.45 0.71 -16.20
N ASP A 197 1.94 1.24 -17.32
CA ASP A 197 2.33 0.44 -18.47
C ASP A 197 3.48 -0.52 -18.14
N ASN A 198 4.42 -0.08 -17.31
CA ASN A 198 5.55 -0.89 -16.87
C ASN A 198 5.06 -2.12 -16.09
N LEU A 199 4.14 -1.94 -15.13
CA LEU A 199 3.59 -3.06 -14.38
C LEU A 199 2.78 -3.99 -15.29
N ARG A 200 1.96 -3.43 -16.19
CA ARG A 200 1.19 -4.26 -17.15
C ARG A 200 2.08 -5.11 -18.06
N SER A 201 3.25 -4.59 -18.43
CA SER A 201 4.15 -5.27 -19.37
C SER A 201 4.89 -6.46 -18.75
N ILE A 202 5.05 -6.48 -17.41
CA ILE A 202 5.80 -7.54 -16.72
C ILE A 202 4.92 -8.49 -15.91
N ALA A 203 3.67 -8.10 -15.62
CA ALA A 203 2.77 -8.92 -14.83
C ALA A 203 2.34 -10.19 -15.59
N ASP A 204 2.27 -11.32 -14.87
CA ASP A 204 1.77 -12.58 -15.41
C ASP A 204 0.29 -12.50 -15.77
N VAL A 205 -0.46 -11.67 -15.01
CA VAL A 205 -1.91 -11.48 -15.19
C VAL A 205 -2.26 -10.00 -15.10
N VAL A 206 -3.10 -9.54 -16.04
CA VAL A 206 -3.65 -8.17 -16.03
C VAL A 206 -5.17 -8.24 -15.87
N ILE A 207 -5.68 -7.71 -14.76
CA ILE A 207 -7.11 -7.66 -14.45
C ILE A 207 -7.61 -6.22 -14.59
N LYS A 208 -8.46 -5.98 -15.59
CA LYS A 208 -9.06 -4.65 -15.85
C LYS A 208 -10.34 -4.40 -15.07
N LYS A 209 -11.06 -5.47 -14.71
CA LYS A 209 -12.32 -5.36 -13.96
C LYS A 209 -11.99 -4.98 -12.53
N LYS A 210 -12.62 -3.91 -12.03
CA LYS A 210 -12.43 -3.35 -10.71
C LYS A 210 -13.25 -4.13 -9.67
N ASP A 211 -12.93 -5.42 -9.52
CA ASP A 211 -13.53 -6.36 -8.59
C ASP A 211 -12.44 -7.33 -8.14
N LEU A 212 -12.04 -7.26 -6.87
CA LEU A 212 -10.88 -8.01 -6.40
C LEU A 212 -11.10 -9.53 -6.37
N ARG A 213 -12.35 -9.98 -6.43
CA ARG A 213 -12.67 -11.42 -6.54
C ARG A 213 -12.15 -12.05 -7.84
N GLU A 214 -11.88 -11.25 -8.85
CA GLU A 214 -11.33 -11.75 -10.13
C GLU A 214 -9.94 -12.40 -9.96
N ILE A 215 -9.16 -12.02 -8.93
CA ILE A 215 -7.85 -12.65 -8.66
C ILE A 215 -8.00 -14.13 -8.28
N LEU A 216 -9.13 -14.51 -7.65
CA LEU A 216 -9.35 -15.87 -7.16
C LEU A 216 -9.23 -16.93 -8.26
N ARG A 217 -9.52 -16.58 -9.52
CA ARG A 217 -9.42 -17.47 -10.69
C ARG A 217 -8.00 -17.98 -10.96
N TYR A 218 -7.00 -17.26 -10.47
CA TYR A 218 -5.58 -17.53 -10.71
C TYR A 218 -4.89 -18.17 -9.50
N LEU A 219 -5.57 -18.18 -8.35
CA LEU A 219 -5.04 -18.67 -7.07
C LEU A 219 -5.61 -20.05 -6.68
N ILE A 220 -6.54 -20.55 -7.48
CA ILE A 220 -7.35 -21.71 -7.17
C ILE A 220 -6.99 -22.87 -8.09
#